data_cb522446fae82c87add83bd5924600f8
#
_entry.id   cb522446fae82c87add83bd5924600f8
#
_cell.length_a   1.000
_cell.length_b   1.000
_cell.length_c   1.000
_cell.angle_alpha   90.00
_cell.angle_beta   90.00
_cell.angle_gamma   90.00
#
_symmetry.space_group_name_H-M   'P 1'
#
loop_
_entity.id
_entity.type
_entity.pdbx_description
1 polymer ?
#
loop_
_entity_poly.entity_id
_entity_poly.type
_entity_poly.pdbx_seq_one_letter_code
_entity_poly.pdbx_strand_id
1 'polypeptide(L)'
;FKQKTAYEIRNCDWSSDVCSSDLESMTYEMLKHTGELPIIGVNTFRNPKGDPVPETLELARSTEEEKQSQLKRLQDFHARHQAEAAVQIKRLQKAVIDNTNVFQVLMDAVRVCSLGQITNALFEVGGQYRRNM
;
A
#
# COMPACT_ATOMS: atom_id res chain seq x y z
N PHE A 1 1.86 -7.97 27.64
CA PHE A 1 2.65 -7.05 26.80
C PHE A 1 2.15 -7.25 25.36
N LYS A 2 1.40 -6.30 24.83
CA LYS A 2 0.95 -6.36 23.43
C LYS A 2 2.17 -6.02 22.60
N GLN A 3 2.67 -6.98 21.85
CA GLN A 3 3.82 -6.80 20.97
C GLN A 3 3.40 -5.84 19.87
N LYS A 4 4.04 -4.66 19.83
CA LYS A 4 3.80 -3.69 18.78
C LYS A 4 4.28 -4.26 17.44
N THR A 5 3.52 -4.06 16.39
CA THR A 5 3.95 -4.45 15.04
C THR A 5 5.19 -3.65 14.63
N ALA A 6 5.99 -4.17 13.71
CA ALA A 6 7.19 -3.47 13.22
C ALA A 6 6.83 -2.08 12.64
N TYR A 7 5.61 -1.93 12.14
CA TYR A 7 5.05 -0.66 11.67
C TYR A 7 4.79 0.31 12.84
N GLU A 8 4.19 -0.16 13.93
CA GLU A 8 3.95 0.64 15.13
C GLU A 8 5.24 1.07 15.81
N ILE A 9 6.27 0.21 15.81
CA ILE A 9 7.60 0.52 16.37
C ILE A 9 8.30 1.57 15.52
N ARG A 10 8.29 1.46 14.19
CA ARG A 10 8.94 2.43 13.31
C ARG A 10 8.24 3.78 13.29
N ASN A 11 6.92 3.81 13.31
CA ASN A 11 6.17 5.07 13.33
C ASN A 11 6.23 5.76 14.70
N CYS A 12 6.29 5.01 15.79
CA CYS A 12 6.46 5.60 17.12
C CYS A 12 7.88 6.09 17.40
N ASP A 13 8.91 5.51 16.74
CA ASP A 13 10.29 5.98 16.87
C ASP A 13 10.62 7.17 15.97
N TRP A 14 9.89 7.34 14.87
CA TRP A 14 10.18 8.42 13.94
C TRP A 14 9.48 9.73 14.29
N SER A 15 8.58 9.71 15.19
CA SER A 15 8.09 10.82 15.98
C SER A 15 6.73 10.47 16.57
N SER A 16 6.55 10.80 17.82
CA SER A 16 5.23 11.05 18.40
C SER A 16 4.38 11.95 17.47
N ASP A 17 5.00 12.67 16.56
CA ASP A 17 4.40 13.56 15.56
C ASP A 17 3.69 12.82 14.42
N VAL A 18 4.14 11.64 13.97
CA VAL A 18 3.47 10.91 12.88
C VAL A 18 2.16 10.27 13.36
N CYS A 19 2.14 9.69 14.56
CA CYS A 19 0.89 9.15 15.13
C CYS A 19 -0.09 10.29 15.49
N SER A 20 0.41 11.45 15.94
CA SER A 20 -0.42 12.61 16.20
C SER A 20 -0.93 13.25 14.91
N SER A 21 -0.11 13.31 13.85
CA SER A 21 -0.53 13.85 12.55
C SER A 21 -1.61 13.01 11.87
N ASP A 22 -1.58 11.69 12.02
CA ASP A 22 -2.63 10.82 11.48
C ASP A 22 -3.97 11.02 12.22
N LEU A 23 -3.93 11.14 13.55
CA LEU A 23 -5.12 11.44 14.35
C LEU A 23 -5.64 12.86 14.08
N GLU A 24 -4.74 13.81 13.91
CA GLU A 24 -5.07 15.19 13.57
C GLU A 24 -5.65 15.28 12.16
N SER A 25 -5.09 14.56 11.20
CA SER A 25 -5.63 14.46 9.85
C SER A 25 -7.07 13.90 9.85
N MET A 26 -7.35 12.86 10.62
CA MET A 26 -8.71 12.32 10.79
C MET A 26 -9.65 13.36 11.41
N THR A 27 -9.17 14.11 12.40
CA THR A 27 -9.99 15.18 13.04
C THR A 27 -10.37 16.25 12.01
N TYR A 28 -9.42 16.70 11.19
CA TYR A 28 -9.70 17.67 10.11
C TYR A 28 -10.66 17.11 9.05
N GLU A 29 -10.54 15.84 8.69
CA GLU A 29 -11.48 15.20 7.76
C GLU A 29 -12.90 15.14 8.34
N MET A 30 -13.04 14.83 9.63
CA MET A 30 -14.34 14.85 10.30
C MET A 30 -14.92 16.26 10.35
N LEU A 31 -14.14 17.28 10.73
CA LEU A 31 -14.57 18.67 10.77
C LEU A 31 -15.01 19.20 9.39
N LYS A 32 -14.32 18.77 8.33
CA LYS A 32 -14.73 19.06 6.95
C LYS A 32 -16.05 18.38 6.58
N HIS A 33 -16.22 17.13 7.00
CA HIS A 33 -17.41 16.35 6.71
C HIS A 33 -18.65 16.88 7.47
N THR A 34 -18.49 17.23 8.74
CA THR A 34 -19.56 17.80 9.57
C THR A 34 -19.89 19.26 9.21
N GLY A 35 -19.01 19.94 8.50
CA GLY A 35 -19.15 21.35 8.13
C GLY A 35 -18.69 22.32 9.22
N GLU A 36 -18.16 21.85 10.34
CA GLU A 36 -17.58 22.69 11.39
C GLU A 36 -16.35 23.46 10.92
N LEU A 37 -15.60 22.87 9.95
CA LEU A 37 -14.52 23.54 9.25
C LEU A 37 -14.99 23.95 7.85
N PRO A 38 -15.43 25.21 7.65
CA PRO A 38 -15.94 25.67 6.36
C PRO A 38 -14.80 25.85 5.36
N ILE A 39 -14.89 25.15 4.23
CA ILE A 39 -13.96 25.30 3.10
C ILE A 39 -14.76 25.71 1.88
N ILE A 40 -14.48 26.91 1.38
CA ILE A 40 -15.19 27.48 0.22
C ILE A 40 -14.97 26.60 -1.01
N GLY A 41 -16.06 26.24 -1.67
CA GLY A 41 -16.05 25.41 -2.86
C GLY A 41 -15.97 23.90 -2.59
N VAL A 42 -15.72 23.48 -1.34
CA VAL A 42 -15.66 22.06 -0.95
C VAL A 42 -16.91 21.63 -0.16
N ASN A 43 -17.14 22.23 1.00
CA ASN A 43 -18.32 21.98 1.84
C ASN A 43 -19.20 23.22 2.06
N THR A 44 -18.69 24.40 1.73
CA THR A 44 -19.37 25.70 1.90
C THR A 44 -19.38 26.45 0.57
N PHE A 45 -20.51 27.11 0.24
CA PHE A 45 -20.70 27.84 -1.02
C PHE A 45 -20.39 27.00 -2.27
N ARG A 46 -20.88 25.76 -2.28
CA ARG A 46 -20.79 24.87 -3.46
C ARG A 46 -21.62 25.42 -4.60
N ASN A 47 -21.23 25.09 -5.82
CA ASN A 47 -21.99 25.41 -7.02
C ASN A 47 -23.37 24.75 -6.96
N PRO A 48 -24.48 25.51 -6.94
CA PRO A 48 -25.83 24.94 -6.86
C PRO A 48 -26.23 24.11 -8.09
N LYS A 49 -25.51 24.29 -9.21
CA LYS A 49 -25.69 23.48 -10.44
C LYS A 49 -24.86 22.19 -10.46
N GLY A 50 -24.13 21.89 -9.36
CA GLY A 50 -23.16 20.81 -9.32
C GLY A 50 -21.85 21.18 -10.01
N ASP A 51 -20.82 20.42 -9.72
CA ASP A 51 -19.56 20.55 -10.43
C ASP A 51 -19.71 20.00 -11.86
N PRO A 52 -19.13 20.66 -12.87
CA PRO A 52 -19.16 20.13 -14.22
C PRO A 52 -18.47 18.77 -14.22
N VAL A 53 -19.26 17.72 -14.38
CA VAL A 53 -18.71 16.38 -14.56
C VAL A 53 -17.98 16.39 -15.90
N PRO A 54 -16.66 16.15 -15.94
CA PRO A 54 -15.95 16.09 -17.20
C PRO A 54 -16.60 15.01 -18.07
N GLU A 55 -17.17 15.41 -19.19
CA GLU A 55 -17.73 14.49 -20.18
C GLU A 55 -16.64 13.51 -20.59
N THR A 56 -16.77 12.26 -20.16
CA THR A 56 -15.91 11.14 -20.54
C THR A 56 -14.41 11.37 -20.34
N LEU A 57 -13.92 11.05 -19.15
CA LEU A 57 -12.49 10.88 -18.94
C LEU A 57 -12.05 9.62 -19.70
N GLU A 58 -11.31 9.77 -20.79
CA GLU A 58 -10.73 8.64 -21.50
C GLU A 58 -9.64 8.00 -20.65
N LEU A 59 -9.97 6.86 -20.04
CA LEU A 59 -9.04 6.12 -19.20
C LEU A 59 -8.16 5.26 -20.11
N ALA A 60 -6.84 5.50 -20.06
CA ALA A 60 -5.87 4.59 -20.64
C ALA A 60 -5.94 3.23 -19.92
N ARG A 61 -6.56 2.24 -20.54
CA ARG A 61 -6.66 0.88 -20.02
C ARG A 61 -6.00 -0.09 -21.00
N SER A 62 -5.32 -1.10 -20.44
CA SER A 62 -4.81 -2.20 -21.26
C SER A 62 -5.96 -3.00 -21.87
N THR A 63 -5.74 -3.51 -23.07
CA THR A 63 -6.67 -4.40 -23.77
C THR A 63 -6.82 -5.73 -23.03
N GLU A 64 -7.87 -6.48 -23.33
CA GLU A 64 -8.07 -7.80 -22.70
C GLU A 64 -6.99 -8.79 -23.09
N GLU A 65 -6.50 -8.72 -24.33
CA GLU A 65 -5.39 -9.55 -24.80
C GLU A 65 -4.09 -9.31 -24.04
N GLU A 66 -3.76 -8.04 -23.76
CA GLU A 66 -2.59 -7.67 -22.94
C GLU A 66 -2.71 -8.20 -21.52
N LYS A 67 -3.90 -8.12 -20.92
CA LYS A 67 -4.14 -8.66 -19.57
C LYS A 67 -3.97 -10.17 -19.53
N GLN A 68 -4.58 -10.89 -20.48
CA GLN A 68 -4.46 -12.34 -20.55
C GLN A 68 -3.02 -12.80 -20.83
N SER A 69 -2.31 -12.08 -21.69
CA SER A 69 -0.88 -12.31 -21.95
C SER A 69 -0.05 -12.15 -20.67
N GLN A 70 -0.30 -11.08 -19.91
CA GLN A 70 0.41 -10.83 -18.65
C GLN A 70 0.08 -11.90 -17.60
N LEU A 71 -1.17 -12.33 -17.47
CA LEU A 71 -1.56 -13.37 -16.53
C LEU A 71 -0.88 -14.70 -16.86
N LYS A 72 -0.84 -15.07 -18.13
CA LYS A 72 -0.15 -16.30 -18.57
C LYS A 72 1.35 -16.23 -18.28
N ARG A 73 2.00 -15.12 -18.59
CA ARG A 73 3.42 -14.90 -18.28
C ARG A 73 3.71 -14.99 -16.79
N LEU A 74 2.82 -14.47 -15.94
CA LEU A 74 2.93 -14.55 -14.49
C LEU A 74 2.80 -16.01 -14.00
N GLN A 75 1.84 -16.76 -14.54
CA GLN A 75 1.66 -18.18 -14.19
C GLN A 75 2.89 -19.01 -14.59
N ASP A 76 3.40 -18.80 -15.80
CA ASP A 76 4.61 -19.46 -16.29
C ASP A 76 5.85 -19.10 -15.44
N PHE A 77 5.93 -17.86 -15.00
CA PHE A 77 6.99 -17.40 -14.10
C PHE A 77 6.91 -18.09 -12.73
N HIS A 78 5.72 -18.15 -12.13
CA HIS A 78 5.50 -18.83 -10.85
C HIS A 78 5.82 -20.33 -10.95
N ALA A 79 5.41 -20.98 -12.04
CA ALA A 79 5.67 -22.41 -12.25
C ALA A 79 7.18 -22.71 -12.34
N ARG A 80 7.94 -21.85 -13.03
CA ARG A 80 9.40 -22.03 -13.18
C ARG A 80 10.17 -21.83 -11.88
N HIS A 81 9.72 -20.92 -11.01
CA HIS A 81 10.48 -20.49 -9.84
C HIS A 81 9.85 -20.93 -8.50
N GLN A 82 8.89 -21.85 -8.52
CA GLN A 82 8.11 -22.22 -7.33
C GLN A 82 8.99 -22.61 -6.12
N ALA A 83 10.01 -23.44 -6.33
CA ALA A 83 10.88 -23.91 -5.25
C ALA A 83 11.80 -22.82 -4.71
N GLU A 84 12.39 -22.03 -5.61
CA GLU A 84 13.32 -20.96 -5.25
C GLU A 84 12.59 -19.80 -4.58
N ALA A 85 11.40 -19.44 -5.07
CA ALA A 85 10.57 -18.38 -4.52
C ALA A 85 10.23 -18.63 -3.05
N ALA A 86 9.87 -19.84 -2.70
CA ALA A 86 9.55 -20.21 -1.30
C ALA A 86 10.73 -19.98 -0.34
N VAL A 87 11.94 -20.27 -0.80
CA VAL A 87 13.17 -20.06 -0.02
C VAL A 87 13.47 -18.57 0.13
N GLN A 88 13.38 -17.80 -0.96
CA GLN A 88 13.69 -16.38 -0.95
C GLN A 88 12.66 -15.58 -0.13
N ILE A 89 11.39 -15.95 -0.17
CA ILE A 89 10.35 -15.33 0.65
C ILE A 89 10.66 -15.50 2.14
N LYS A 90 10.98 -16.70 2.58
CA LYS A 90 11.35 -16.94 3.99
C LYS A 90 12.60 -16.18 4.42
N ARG A 91 13.60 -16.10 3.52
CA ARG A 91 14.81 -15.34 3.77
C ARG A 91 14.52 -13.84 3.89
N LEU A 92 13.62 -13.31 3.04
CA LEU A 92 13.17 -11.92 3.09
C LEU A 92 12.43 -11.60 4.39
N GLN A 93 11.47 -12.44 4.79
CA GLN A 93 10.75 -12.30 6.05
C GLN A 93 11.70 -12.30 7.24
N LYS A 94 12.66 -13.24 7.26
CA LYS A 94 13.67 -13.30 8.30
C LYS A 94 14.52 -12.03 8.37
N ALA A 95 14.94 -11.51 7.23
CA ALA A 95 15.74 -10.27 7.19
C ALA A 95 14.98 -9.07 7.77
N VAL A 96 13.65 -9.01 7.60
CA VAL A 96 12.81 -7.97 8.21
C VAL A 96 12.71 -8.17 9.72
N ILE A 97 12.49 -9.41 10.19
CA ILE A 97 12.39 -9.72 11.63
C ILE A 97 13.71 -9.43 12.33
N ASP A 98 14.82 -9.84 11.74
CA ASP A 98 16.17 -9.68 12.31
C ASP A 98 16.71 -8.23 12.15
N ASN A 99 15.92 -7.34 11.51
CA ASN A 99 16.29 -5.95 11.22
C ASN A 99 17.63 -5.81 10.47
N THR A 100 17.91 -6.74 9.57
CA THR A 100 19.10 -6.73 8.72
C THR A 100 18.86 -5.95 7.41
N ASN A 101 19.85 -5.91 6.52
CA ASN A 101 19.71 -5.21 5.25
C ASN A 101 18.71 -5.93 4.31
N VAL A 102 17.45 -5.50 4.36
CA VAL A 102 16.34 -6.03 3.55
C VAL A 102 16.60 -5.83 2.05
N PHE A 103 17.22 -4.71 1.65
CA PHE A 103 17.46 -4.42 0.23
C PHE A 103 18.37 -5.45 -0.43
N GLN A 104 19.41 -5.89 0.25
CA GLN A 104 20.32 -6.92 -0.25
C GLN A 104 19.59 -8.24 -0.54
N VAL A 105 18.71 -8.66 0.39
CA VAL A 105 17.91 -9.88 0.22
C VAL A 105 16.82 -9.70 -0.86
N LEU A 106 16.24 -8.50 -0.95
CA LEU A 106 15.26 -8.16 -1.97
C LEU A 106 15.84 -8.27 -3.39
N MET A 107 17.08 -7.87 -3.60
CA MET A 107 17.76 -8.01 -4.90
C MET A 107 17.83 -9.45 -5.40
N ASP A 108 17.95 -10.42 -4.49
CA ASP A 108 17.90 -11.83 -4.83
C ASP A 108 16.45 -12.29 -5.07
N ALA A 109 15.52 -11.85 -4.20
CA ALA A 109 14.11 -12.25 -4.25
C ALA A 109 13.40 -11.77 -5.53
N VAL A 110 13.67 -10.57 -6.03
CA VAL A 110 13.01 -10.03 -7.24
C VAL A 110 13.31 -10.82 -8.52
N ARG A 111 14.34 -11.63 -8.51
CA ARG A 111 14.70 -12.48 -9.65
C ARG A 111 13.80 -13.69 -9.83
N VAL A 112 13.17 -14.15 -8.73
CA VAL A 112 12.40 -15.41 -8.68
C VAL A 112 11.01 -15.26 -8.08
N CYS A 113 10.71 -14.13 -7.45
CA CYS A 113 9.41 -13.83 -6.85
C CYS A 113 8.70 -12.72 -7.61
N SER A 114 7.38 -12.83 -7.73
CA SER A 114 6.56 -11.74 -8.25
C SER A 114 6.37 -10.64 -7.19
N LEU A 115 6.01 -9.44 -7.65
CA LEU A 115 5.72 -8.31 -6.77
C LEU A 115 4.66 -8.66 -5.70
N GLY A 116 3.58 -9.34 -6.11
CA GLY A 116 2.52 -9.77 -5.18
C GLY A 116 3.01 -10.72 -4.10
N GLN A 117 3.89 -11.69 -4.44
CA GLN A 117 4.48 -12.60 -3.47
C GLN A 117 5.36 -11.87 -2.45
N ILE A 118 6.20 -10.95 -2.92
CA ILE A 118 7.07 -10.13 -2.06
C ILE A 118 6.24 -9.24 -1.14
N THR A 119 5.25 -8.54 -1.69
CA THR A 119 4.39 -7.63 -0.92
C THR A 119 3.59 -8.38 0.14
N ASN A 120 2.99 -9.52 -0.21
CA ASN A 120 2.25 -10.34 0.76
C ASN A 120 3.17 -10.86 1.88
N ALA A 121 4.37 -11.33 1.53
CA ALA A 121 5.34 -11.79 2.50
C ALA A 121 5.77 -10.68 3.49
N LEU A 122 5.92 -9.46 3.00
CA LEU A 122 6.22 -8.29 3.84
C LEU A 122 5.03 -7.87 4.71
N PHE A 123 3.80 -7.97 4.20
CA PHE A 123 2.59 -7.70 4.97
C PHE A 123 2.36 -8.69 6.11
N GLU A 124 2.73 -9.97 5.91
CA GLU A 124 2.65 -10.97 6.96
C GLU A 124 3.53 -10.65 8.17
N VAL A 125 4.67 -10.02 7.94
CA VAL A 125 5.66 -9.69 8.99
C VAL A 125 5.49 -8.27 9.52
N GLY A 126 5.27 -7.29 8.63
CA GLY A 126 5.22 -5.87 8.95
C GLY A 126 3.81 -5.31 9.16
N GLY A 127 2.78 -6.11 8.84
CA GLY A 127 1.39 -5.64 8.82
C GLY A 127 1.05 -4.89 7.52
N GLN A 128 -0.24 -4.84 7.23
CA GLN A 128 -0.76 -4.19 6.04
C GLN A 128 -1.28 -2.79 6.38
N TYR A 129 -0.78 -1.79 5.66
CA TYR A 129 -1.37 -0.45 5.73
C TYR A 129 -2.79 -0.48 5.17
N ARG A 130 -3.73 0.03 5.96
CA ARG A 130 -5.11 0.29 5.51
C ARG A 130 -5.37 1.78 5.65
N ARG A 131 -5.78 2.37 4.54
CA ARG A 131 -6.24 3.76 4.55
C ARG A 131 -7.56 3.81 5.32
N ASN A 132 -7.60 4.62 6.36
CA ASN A 132 -8.85 4.94 7.04
C ASN A 132 -9.63 5.91 6.14
N MET A 133 -10.73 5.44 5.58
CA MET A 133 -11.71 6.24 4.85
C MET A 133 -13.03 6.16 5.58
#